data_875661be340ffd66ead8f7a6f721e819
#
_entry.id   875661be340ffd66ead8f7a6f721e819
#
_cell.length_a   1.000
_cell.length_b   1.000
_cell.length_c   1.000
_cell.angle_alpha   90.00
_cell.angle_beta   90.00
_cell.angle_gamma   90.00
#
_symmetry.space_group_name_H-M   'P 1'
#
loop_
_entity.id
_entity.type
_entity.pdbx_description
1 polymer ?
#
loop_
_entity_poly.entity_id
_entity_poly.type
_entity_poly.pdbx_seq_one_letter_code
_entity_poly.pdbx_strand_id
1 'polypeptide(L)'
;VFGQRGGIQLEHETAESLGFMTKQDYIDWIVRLEKLPSYIEQHITLAKLGIEKNVTAPRILMERVARQIELQLVDDPKDSPFFNVFESIPGTIDEKTMIQEEALQVISESVIPAYYRFKAFFVNEYLPASRTSIGVSDLPNGKAWYENLARYHTSTELSPEEIHQIGLTEVKRIRSEMNQIIDSVDWDGTFDEFLNFLRTDPQFYFETPEELLQAYLAISKKIDPKIVPLFKVLPRMPYGIKPIPAESAPDTTTAYYMRPSADGSRAGYYYVNLYKPEVRPKYEI
;
A
#
# COMPACT_ATOMS: atom_id res chain seq x y z
N VAL A 1 13.02 -7.51 -7.26
CA VAL A 1 13.92 -6.39 -7.00
C VAL A 1 13.17 -5.07 -7.02
N PHE A 2 12.32 -4.85 -8.03
CA PHE A 2 11.53 -3.63 -8.17
C PHE A 2 10.04 -3.95 -8.26
N GLY A 3 9.22 -3.13 -7.61
CA GLY A 3 7.76 -3.23 -7.62
C GLY A 3 7.14 -1.86 -7.45
N GLN A 4 5.93 -1.67 -7.96
CA GLN A 4 5.23 -0.38 -7.87
C GLN A 4 4.84 0.06 -6.45
N ARG A 5 4.83 -0.86 -5.47
CA ARG A 5 4.46 -0.64 -4.07
C ARG A 5 5.59 -0.89 -3.08
N GLY A 6 6.82 -1.01 -3.58
CA GLY A 6 7.99 -1.26 -2.75
C GLY A 6 9.22 -1.49 -3.62
N GLY A 7 10.36 -1.16 -3.07
CA GLY A 7 11.65 -1.25 -3.72
C GLY A 7 12.50 -0.01 -3.44
N ILE A 8 13.72 -0.04 -3.91
CA ILE A 8 14.71 1.00 -3.63
C ILE A 8 14.28 2.42 -4.02
N GLN A 9 13.37 2.57 -4.99
CA GLN A 9 12.83 3.87 -5.40
C GLN A 9 11.89 4.50 -4.36
N LEU A 10 11.45 3.74 -3.36
CA LEU A 10 10.57 4.18 -2.26
C LEU A 10 11.26 4.08 -0.90
N GLU A 11 12.60 4.01 -0.85
CA GLU A 11 13.36 3.81 0.39
C GLU A 11 13.17 4.96 1.40
N HIS A 12 12.81 6.16 0.94
CA HIS A 12 12.45 7.29 1.81
C HIS A 12 11.25 6.99 2.73
N GLU A 13 10.29 6.16 2.29
CA GLU A 13 9.11 5.75 3.09
C GLU A 13 9.52 4.93 4.32
N THR A 14 10.73 4.36 4.35
CA THR A 14 11.25 3.64 5.52
C THR A 14 11.30 4.57 6.74
N ALA A 15 11.62 5.84 6.55
CA ALA A 15 11.65 6.83 7.62
C ALA A 15 10.29 6.99 8.33
N GLU A 16 9.17 6.87 7.62
CA GLU A 16 7.83 6.97 8.20
C GLU A 16 7.52 5.83 9.19
N SER A 17 8.15 4.68 8.99
CA SER A 17 8.00 3.51 9.86
C SER A 17 8.90 3.54 11.10
N LEU A 18 9.91 4.41 11.11
CA LEU A 18 10.86 4.57 12.21
C LEU A 18 10.35 5.59 13.23
N GLY A 19 10.67 5.38 14.49
CA GLY A 19 10.35 6.32 15.56
C GLY A 19 11.53 7.26 15.79
N PHE A 20 11.44 8.50 15.33
CA PHE A 20 12.43 9.56 15.58
C PHE A 20 12.11 10.28 16.90
N MET A 21 12.68 9.79 18.01
CA MET A 21 12.41 10.32 19.36
C MET A 21 13.59 11.11 19.93
N THR A 22 14.81 10.74 19.56
CA THR A 22 16.04 11.33 20.08
C THR A 22 16.91 11.87 18.93
N LYS A 23 17.86 12.75 19.23
CA LYS A 23 18.83 13.24 18.24
C LYS A 23 19.61 12.09 17.59
N GLN A 24 19.91 11.03 18.36
CA GLN A 24 20.65 9.89 17.86
C GLN A 24 19.92 9.18 16.72
N ASP A 25 18.58 9.13 16.75
CA ASP A 25 17.79 8.51 15.68
C ASP A 25 18.00 9.23 14.34
N TYR A 26 18.12 10.57 14.37
CA TYR A 26 18.42 11.36 13.17
C TYR A 26 19.85 11.16 12.66
N ILE A 27 20.82 11.08 13.57
CA ILE A 27 22.23 10.77 13.22
C ILE A 27 22.32 9.37 12.61
N ASP A 28 21.67 8.38 13.21
CA ASP A 28 21.62 7.01 12.68
C ASP A 28 20.97 6.95 11.29
N TRP A 29 19.96 7.81 11.06
CA TRP A 29 19.35 7.93 9.73
C TRP A 29 20.31 8.55 8.71
N ILE A 30 21.09 9.57 9.07
CA ILE A 30 22.15 10.13 8.21
C ILE A 30 23.16 9.05 7.83
N VAL A 31 23.64 8.27 8.80
CA VAL A 31 24.55 7.14 8.54
C VAL A 31 23.93 6.12 7.58
N ARG A 32 22.63 5.88 7.67
CA ARG A 32 21.91 5.02 6.73
C ARG A 32 21.88 5.65 5.32
N LEU A 33 21.62 6.95 5.22
CA LEU A 33 21.64 7.66 3.94
C LEU A 33 23.02 7.63 3.27
N GLU A 34 24.12 7.72 4.03
CA GLU A 34 25.49 7.54 3.53
C GLU A 34 25.73 6.17 2.91
N LYS A 35 25.04 5.12 3.38
CA LYS A 35 25.14 3.75 2.85
C LYS A 35 24.20 3.47 1.69
N LEU A 36 23.23 4.34 1.46
CA LEU A 36 22.22 4.16 0.42
C LEU A 36 22.83 4.00 -0.99
N PRO A 37 23.87 4.73 -1.40
CA PRO A 37 24.52 4.49 -2.68
C PRO A 37 24.99 3.04 -2.87
N SER A 38 25.63 2.46 -1.86
CA SER A 38 26.08 1.06 -1.90
C SER A 38 24.91 0.08 -2.00
N TYR A 39 23.82 0.37 -1.31
CA TYR A 39 22.59 -0.43 -1.35
C TYR A 39 21.94 -0.37 -2.74
N ILE A 40 21.90 0.81 -3.36
CA ILE A 40 21.44 1.00 -4.74
C ILE A 40 22.29 0.17 -5.72
N GLU A 41 23.62 0.21 -5.61
CA GLU A 41 24.51 -0.56 -6.50
C GLU A 41 24.33 -2.08 -6.36
N GLN A 42 24.05 -2.58 -5.15
CA GLN A 42 23.69 -3.99 -4.95
C GLN A 42 22.39 -4.36 -5.67
N HIS A 43 21.39 -3.47 -5.66
CA HIS A 43 20.13 -3.67 -6.38
C HIS A 43 20.32 -3.62 -7.90
N ILE A 44 21.16 -2.73 -8.40
CA ILE A 44 21.55 -2.67 -9.82
C ILE A 44 22.23 -3.98 -10.23
N THR A 45 23.18 -4.45 -9.44
CA THR A 45 23.87 -5.71 -9.71
C THR A 45 22.91 -6.90 -9.75
N LEU A 46 22.01 -6.99 -8.78
CA LEU A 46 20.99 -8.04 -8.74
C LEU A 46 20.01 -7.96 -9.91
N ALA A 47 19.67 -6.74 -10.33
CA ALA A 47 18.80 -6.53 -11.48
C ALA A 47 19.48 -6.90 -12.80
N LYS A 48 20.78 -6.62 -12.98
CA LYS A 48 21.58 -7.08 -14.11
C LYS A 48 21.64 -8.60 -14.21
N LEU A 49 21.81 -9.28 -13.09
CA LEU A 49 21.72 -10.74 -13.01
C LEU A 49 20.32 -11.24 -13.40
N GLY A 50 19.28 -10.50 -13.00
CA GLY A 50 17.90 -10.79 -13.41
C GLY A 50 17.69 -10.68 -14.92
N ILE A 51 18.26 -9.66 -15.57
CA ILE A 51 18.24 -9.51 -17.03
C ILE A 51 18.96 -10.69 -17.71
N GLU A 52 20.16 -11.01 -17.27
CA GLU A 52 20.98 -12.13 -17.79
C GLU A 52 20.21 -13.47 -17.71
N LYS A 53 19.49 -13.69 -16.62
CA LYS A 53 18.73 -14.93 -16.39
C LYS A 53 17.29 -14.89 -16.94
N ASN A 54 16.88 -13.84 -17.63
CA ASN A 54 15.51 -13.62 -18.08
C ASN A 54 14.47 -13.64 -16.94
N VAL A 55 14.87 -13.17 -15.76
CA VAL A 55 14.00 -13.04 -14.57
C VAL A 55 13.76 -11.56 -14.30
N THR A 56 12.93 -10.94 -15.12
CA THR A 56 12.58 -9.51 -15.00
C THR A 56 11.11 -9.33 -14.62
N ALA A 57 10.78 -8.15 -14.10
CA ALA A 57 9.40 -7.77 -13.80
C ALA A 57 8.62 -7.42 -15.11
N PRO A 58 7.28 -7.47 -15.10
CA PRO A 58 6.47 -7.03 -16.23
C PRO A 58 6.69 -5.55 -16.55
N ARG A 59 6.88 -5.23 -17.83
CA ARG A 59 7.11 -3.86 -18.30
C ARG A 59 6.03 -2.88 -17.86
N ILE A 60 4.77 -3.26 -17.94
CA ILE A 60 3.62 -2.44 -17.52
C ILE A 60 3.72 -1.95 -16.07
N LEU A 61 4.37 -2.70 -15.19
CA LEU A 61 4.63 -2.27 -13.81
C LEU A 61 5.87 -1.38 -13.73
N MET A 62 6.89 -1.67 -14.54
CA MET A 62 8.17 -0.97 -14.51
C MET A 62 8.10 0.45 -15.08
N GLU A 63 7.18 0.71 -15.99
CA GLU A 63 6.89 2.07 -16.47
C GLU A 63 6.48 3.02 -15.35
N ARG A 64 5.76 2.51 -14.33
CA ARG A 64 5.40 3.29 -13.13
C ARG A 64 6.59 3.51 -12.20
N VAL A 65 7.49 2.53 -12.11
CA VAL A 65 8.71 2.62 -11.28
C VAL A 65 9.66 3.70 -11.81
N ALA A 66 9.78 3.84 -13.12
CA ALA A 66 10.58 4.91 -13.74
C ALA A 66 10.18 6.30 -13.21
N ARG A 67 8.86 6.56 -13.15
CA ARG A 67 8.32 7.82 -12.60
C ARG A 67 8.60 8.00 -11.11
N GLN A 68 8.55 6.92 -10.33
CA GLN A 68 8.88 6.97 -8.90
C GLN A 68 10.36 7.28 -8.64
N ILE A 69 11.25 6.81 -9.51
CA ILE A 69 12.69 7.16 -9.45
C ILE A 69 12.88 8.65 -9.75
N GLU A 70 12.15 9.21 -10.69
CA GLU A 70 12.23 10.63 -11.05
C GLU A 70 11.88 11.56 -9.88
N LEU A 71 10.96 11.17 -9.03
CA LEU A 71 10.57 11.94 -7.83
C LEU A 71 11.70 12.06 -6.80
N GLN A 72 12.74 11.23 -6.89
CA GLN A 72 13.92 11.32 -6.01
C GLN A 72 14.99 12.30 -6.55
N LEU A 73 14.80 12.83 -7.77
CA LEU A 73 15.76 13.70 -8.45
C LEU A 73 15.29 15.14 -8.33
N VAL A 74 15.75 15.79 -7.29
CA VAL A 74 15.42 17.20 -6.98
C VAL A 74 16.65 18.07 -7.15
N ASP A 75 16.46 19.34 -7.48
CA ASP A 75 17.55 20.32 -7.64
C ASP A 75 18.02 20.85 -6.27
N ASP A 76 17.07 21.13 -5.36
CA ASP A 76 17.38 21.51 -3.99
C ASP A 76 17.26 20.28 -3.07
N PRO A 77 18.32 19.88 -2.32
CA PRO A 77 18.25 18.75 -1.40
C PRO A 77 17.17 18.90 -0.31
N LYS A 78 16.69 20.10 -0.04
CA LYS A 78 15.57 20.36 0.88
C LYS A 78 14.24 19.82 0.36
N ASP A 79 14.08 19.75 -0.96
CA ASP A 79 12.89 19.21 -1.59
C ASP A 79 12.91 17.67 -1.66
N SER A 80 14.00 17.06 -1.23
CA SER A 80 14.11 15.59 -1.21
C SER A 80 13.18 14.97 -0.18
N PRO A 81 12.41 13.93 -0.53
CA PRO A 81 11.59 13.19 0.45
C PRO A 81 12.40 12.61 1.61
N PHE A 82 13.70 12.37 1.41
CA PHE A 82 14.61 11.93 2.49
C PHE A 82 14.87 13.00 3.54
N PHE A 83 14.61 14.28 3.22
CA PHE A 83 14.81 15.39 4.15
C PHE A 83 13.62 15.60 5.09
N ASN A 84 12.41 15.17 4.75
CA ASN A 84 11.17 15.44 5.49
C ASN A 84 11.26 15.16 7.00
N VAL A 85 11.93 14.09 7.39
CA VAL A 85 12.07 13.73 8.81
C VAL A 85 12.88 14.74 9.61
N PHE A 86 13.76 15.49 8.96
CA PHE A 86 14.65 16.46 9.63
C PHE A 86 13.97 17.81 9.92
N GLU A 87 12.74 18.02 9.50
CA GLU A 87 11.95 19.23 9.82
C GLU A 87 11.58 19.28 11.31
N SER A 88 11.47 18.14 11.99
CA SER A 88 10.95 18.01 13.35
C SER A 88 11.97 17.47 14.37
N ILE A 89 13.24 17.88 14.29
CA ILE A 89 14.30 17.43 15.20
C ILE A 89 14.09 18.00 16.62
N PRO A 90 14.17 17.20 17.69
CA PRO A 90 14.18 17.70 19.07
C PRO A 90 15.52 18.36 19.43
N GLY A 91 15.50 19.39 20.29
CA GLY A 91 16.71 20.00 20.83
C GLY A 91 16.80 21.51 20.60
N THR A 92 17.99 22.09 20.83
CA THR A 92 18.28 23.50 20.63
C THR A 92 18.35 23.86 19.14
N ILE A 93 18.25 25.17 18.81
CA ILE A 93 18.30 25.64 17.42
C ILE A 93 19.64 25.24 16.78
N ASP A 94 20.76 25.43 17.48
CA ASP A 94 22.11 25.14 16.94
C ASP A 94 22.29 23.65 16.63
N GLU A 95 21.82 22.77 17.53
CA GLU A 95 21.90 21.32 17.33
C GLU A 95 21.06 20.84 16.15
N LYS A 96 19.83 21.43 15.99
CA LYS A 96 18.98 21.13 14.84
C LYS A 96 19.63 21.54 13.53
N THR A 97 20.18 22.77 13.50
CA THR A 97 20.85 23.31 12.32
C THR A 97 22.00 22.42 11.89
N MET A 98 22.86 21.98 12.82
CA MET A 98 23.97 21.08 12.51
C MET A 98 23.52 19.76 11.89
N ILE A 99 22.51 19.10 12.47
CA ILE A 99 21.99 17.83 11.95
C ILE A 99 21.33 18.03 10.57
N GLN A 100 20.61 19.14 10.37
CA GLN A 100 20.00 19.46 9.08
C GLN A 100 21.05 19.74 7.99
N GLU A 101 22.10 20.49 8.31
CA GLU A 101 23.21 20.78 7.38
C GLU A 101 23.94 19.50 6.97
N GLU A 102 24.23 18.60 7.92
CA GLU A 102 24.84 17.30 7.65
C GLU A 102 23.92 16.43 6.78
N ALA A 103 22.62 16.39 7.09
CA ALA A 103 21.64 15.66 6.28
C ALA A 103 21.57 16.19 4.85
N LEU A 104 21.51 17.51 4.66
CA LEU A 104 21.49 18.14 3.33
C LEU A 104 22.76 17.83 2.54
N GLN A 105 23.92 17.86 3.19
CA GLN A 105 25.18 17.49 2.55
C GLN A 105 25.14 16.04 2.07
N VAL A 106 24.75 15.09 2.93
CA VAL A 106 24.68 13.66 2.56
C VAL A 106 23.65 13.42 1.45
N ILE A 107 22.49 14.07 1.51
CA ILE A 107 21.47 13.97 0.46
C ILE A 107 22.01 14.49 -0.87
N SER A 108 22.65 15.66 -0.86
CA SER A 108 23.21 16.27 -2.07
C SER A 108 24.37 15.50 -2.67
N GLU A 109 25.32 15.05 -1.84
CA GLU A 109 26.59 14.47 -2.31
C GLU A 109 26.51 12.95 -2.51
N SER A 110 25.58 12.27 -1.84
CA SER A 110 25.49 10.81 -1.85
C SER A 110 24.18 10.29 -2.42
N VAL A 111 23.04 10.71 -1.88
CA VAL A 111 21.72 10.15 -2.23
C VAL A 111 21.30 10.52 -3.65
N ILE A 112 21.22 11.80 -3.95
CA ILE A 112 20.77 12.29 -5.28
C ILE A 112 21.66 11.74 -6.40
N PRO A 113 23.01 11.80 -6.33
CA PRO A 113 23.86 11.20 -7.36
C PRO A 113 23.66 9.71 -7.54
N ALA A 114 23.36 8.96 -6.46
CA ALA A 114 23.07 7.54 -6.56
C ALA A 114 21.75 7.26 -7.31
N TYR A 115 20.72 8.07 -7.08
CA TYR A 115 19.46 7.96 -7.83
C TYR A 115 19.62 8.37 -9.30
N TYR A 116 20.49 9.32 -9.65
CA TYR A 116 20.81 9.58 -11.05
C TYR A 116 21.42 8.36 -11.75
N ARG A 117 22.36 7.67 -11.09
CA ARG A 117 22.94 6.41 -11.62
C ARG A 117 21.89 5.32 -11.72
N PHE A 118 21.05 5.20 -10.71
CA PHE A 118 19.93 4.25 -10.72
C PHE A 118 18.95 4.52 -11.87
N LYS A 119 18.55 5.78 -12.08
CA LYS A 119 17.70 6.17 -13.21
C LYS A 119 18.33 5.80 -14.54
N ALA A 120 19.61 6.13 -14.72
CA ALA A 120 20.32 5.81 -15.97
C ALA A 120 20.32 4.31 -16.27
N PHE A 121 20.63 3.47 -15.28
CA PHE A 121 20.55 2.01 -15.41
C PHE A 121 19.11 1.55 -15.70
N PHE A 122 18.17 2.05 -14.90
CA PHE A 122 16.79 1.59 -14.98
C PHE A 122 16.15 1.88 -16.34
N VAL A 123 16.30 3.11 -16.83
CA VAL A 123 15.70 3.56 -18.10
C VAL A 123 16.42 2.96 -19.32
N ASN A 124 17.74 2.86 -19.28
CA ASN A 124 18.52 2.46 -20.44
C ASN A 124 18.76 0.94 -20.55
N GLU A 125 18.74 0.23 -19.43
CA GLU A 125 19.04 -1.21 -19.40
C GLU A 125 17.86 -2.05 -18.91
N TYR A 126 17.31 -1.76 -17.71
CA TYR A 126 16.33 -2.64 -17.07
C TYR A 126 14.93 -2.55 -17.72
N LEU A 127 14.43 -1.34 -17.95
CA LEU A 127 13.09 -1.14 -18.53
C LEU A 127 12.99 -1.72 -19.96
N PRO A 128 13.95 -1.52 -20.87
CA PRO A 128 13.93 -2.20 -22.18
C PRO A 128 13.97 -3.73 -22.09
N ALA A 129 14.71 -4.28 -21.11
CA ALA A 129 14.82 -5.72 -20.87
C ALA A 129 13.64 -6.30 -20.08
N SER A 130 12.74 -5.46 -19.58
CA SER A 130 11.57 -5.93 -18.82
C SER A 130 10.62 -6.73 -19.73
N ARG A 131 10.13 -7.86 -19.22
CA ARG A 131 9.23 -8.76 -19.97
C ARG A 131 7.90 -8.09 -20.31
N THR A 132 7.33 -8.42 -21.45
CA THR A 132 6.02 -7.94 -21.89
C THR A 132 4.87 -8.80 -21.35
N SER A 133 5.14 -10.04 -20.99
CA SER A 133 4.16 -10.93 -20.38
C SER A 133 3.90 -10.58 -18.91
N ILE A 134 2.70 -10.88 -18.42
CA ILE A 134 2.27 -10.52 -17.06
C ILE A 134 2.48 -11.69 -16.09
N GLY A 135 2.18 -12.91 -16.52
CA GLY A 135 2.18 -14.11 -15.68
C GLY A 135 3.58 -14.47 -15.17
N VAL A 136 3.68 -14.88 -13.91
CA VAL A 136 4.93 -15.43 -13.36
C VAL A 136 5.29 -16.76 -14.00
N SER A 137 4.30 -17.48 -14.55
CA SER A 137 4.45 -18.73 -15.29
C SER A 137 5.33 -18.61 -16.53
N ASP A 138 5.51 -17.40 -17.07
CA ASP A 138 6.34 -17.14 -18.24
C ASP A 138 7.84 -16.97 -17.92
N LEU A 139 8.17 -16.92 -16.64
CA LEU A 139 9.56 -16.91 -16.20
C LEU A 139 10.20 -18.30 -16.31
N PRO A 140 11.53 -18.41 -16.39
CA PRO A 140 12.21 -19.69 -16.26
C PRO A 140 11.79 -20.38 -14.95
N ASN A 141 11.30 -21.61 -15.05
CA ASN A 141 10.68 -22.37 -13.94
C ASN A 141 9.44 -21.70 -13.31
N GLY A 142 8.83 -20.72 -13.98
CA GLY A 142 7.74 -19.90 -13.44
C GLY A 142 6.51 -20.70 -13.05
N LYS A 143 6.17 -21.78 -13.77
CA LYS A 143 5.08 -22.68 -13.39
C LYS A 143 5.31 -23.32 -12.03
N ALA A 144 6.51 -23.88 -11.80
CA ALA A 144 6.86 -24.51 -10.51
C ALA A 144 6.88 -23.45 -9.38
N TRP A 145 7.32 -22.22 -9.65
CA TRP A 145 7.23 -21.14 -8.69
C TRP A 145 5.78 -20.80 -8.35
N TYR A 146 4.92 -20.69 -9.35
CA TYR A 146 3.50 -20.38 -9.13
C TYR A 146 2.80 -21.49 -8.32
N GLU A 147 3.05 -22.75 -8.63
CA GLU A 147 2.53 -23.90 -7.88
C GLU A 147 3.00 -23.87 -6.41
N ASN A 148 4.27 -23.56 -6.17
CA ASN A 148 4.80 -23.41 -4.82
C ASN A 148 4.16 -22.25 -4.07
N LEU A 149 3.98 -21.09 -4.73
CA LEU A 149 3.29 -19.94 -4.15
C LEU A 149 1.81 -20.24 -3.86
N ALA A 150 1.13 -20.94 -4.78
CA ALA A 150 -0.25 -21.37 -4.55
C ALA A 150 -0.37 -22.21 -3.28
N ARG A 151 0.46 -23.25 -3.12
CA ARG A 151 0.50 -24.07 -1.90
C ARG A 151 0.82 -23.27 -0.65
N TYR A 152 1.81 -22.38 -0.72
CA TYR A 152 2.21 -21.53 0.42
C TYR A 152 1.07 -20.63 0.89
N HIS A 153 0.38 -19.95 -0.04
CA HIS A 153 -0.66 -18.98 0.30
C HIS A 153 -2.01 -19.63 0.63
N THR A 154 -2.34 -20.79 0.05
CA THR A 154 -3.59 -21.47 0.32
C THR A 154 -3.48 -22.49 1.46
N SER A 155 -2.26 -22.89 1.84
CA SER A 155 -2.01 -23.97 2.79
C SER A 155 -2.68 -25.30 2.37
N THR A 156 -2.83 -25.53 1.06
CA THR A 156 -3.42 -26.74 0.48
C THR A 156 -2.48 -27.38 -0.55
N GLU A 157 -2.75 -28.63 -0.93
CA GLU A 157 -2.03 -29.32 -1.99
C GLU A 157 -2.72 -29.16 -3.37
N LEU A 158 -3.71 -28.28 -3.47
CA LEU A 158 -4.41 -28.03 -4.72
C LEU A 158 -3.48 -27.39 -5.76
N SER A 159 -3.55 -27.89 -6.97
CA SER A 159 -2.87 -27.28 -8.11
C SER A 159 -3.54 -25.94 -8.49
N PRO A 160 -2.83 -25.02 -9.15
CA PRO A 160 -3.42 -23.81 -9.69
C PRO A 160 -4.64 -24.04 -10.58
N GLU A 161 -4.65 -25.12 -11.35
CA GLU A 161 -5.76 -25.48 -12.23
C GLU A 161 -6.99 -25.90 -11.40
N GLU A 162 -6.83 -26.74 -10.37
CA GLU A 162 -7.93 -27.11 -9.48
C GLU A 162 -8.50 -25.89 -8.76
N ILE A 163 -7.64 -24.97 -8.27
CA ILE A 163 -8.08 -23.71 -7.66
C ILE A 163 -8.88 -22.88 -8.66
N HIS A 164 -8.44 -22.80 -9.92
CA HIS A 164 -9.16 -22.09 -10.97
C HIS A 164 -10.55 -22.70 -11.23
N GLN A 165 -10.65 -24.03 -11.30
CA GLN A 165 -11.94 -24.71 -11.51
C GLN A 165 -12.89 -24.53 -10.32
N ILE A 166 -12.36 -24.54 -9.09
CA ILE A 166 -13.14 -24.17 -7.90
C ILE A 166 -13.66 -22.74 -8.05
N GLY A 167 -12.80 -21.80 -8.45
CA GLY A 167 -13.18 -20.40 -8.67
C GLY A 167 -14.31 -20.25 -9.69
N LEU A 168 -14.23 -20.93 -10.82
CA LEU A 168 -15.29 -20.91 -11.86
C LEU A 168 -16.61 -21.48 -11.33
N THR A 169 -16.55 -22.55 -10.55
CA THR A 169 -17.73 -23.19 -9.94
C THR A 169 -18.37 -22.24 -8.92
N GLU A 170 -17.57 -21.60 -8.07
CA GLU A 170 -18.06 -20.65 -7.07
C GLU A 170 -18.64 -19.39 -7.71
N VAL A 171 -18.03 -18.85 -8.75
CA VAL A 171 -18.60 -17.69 -9.50
C VAL A 171 -19.98 -18.06 -10.06
N LYS A 172 -20.13 -19.26 -10.62
CA LYS A 172 -21.42 -19.73 -11.14
C LYS A 172 -22.46 -19.90 -10.02
N ARG A 173 -22.05 -20.49 -8.88
CA ARG A 173 -22.92 -20.65 -7.70
C ARG A 173 -23.37 -19.30 -7.17
N ILE A 174 -22.42 -18.38 -6.92
CA ILE A 174 -22.70 -17.03 -6.41
C ILE A 174 -23.63 -16.27 -7.37
N ARG A 175 -23.38 -16.33 -8.69
CA ARG A 175 -24.25 -15.69 -9.67
C ARG A 175 -25.69 -16.23 -9.60
N SER A 176 -25.85 -17.55 -9.41
CA SER A 176 -27.19 -18.15 -9.25
C SER A 176 -27.88 -17.65 -7.98
N GLU A 177 -27.16 -17.56 -6.86
CA GLU A 177 -27.72 -17.05 -5.61
C GLU A 177 -28.07 -15.54 -5.71
N MET A 178 -27.24 -14.74 -6.38
CA MET A 178 -27.55 -13.33 -6.65
C MET A 178 -28.85 -13.19 -7.44
N ASN A 179 -29.06 -14.01 -8.47
CA ASN A 179 -30.30 -14.00 -9.24
C ASN A 179 -31.51 -14.37 -8.36
N GLN A 180 -31.39 -15.39 -7.49
CA GLN A 180 -32.46 -15.77 -6.55
C GLN A 180 -32.80 -14.62 -5.58
N ILE A 181 -31.80 -13.84 -5.12
CA ILE A 181 -32.03 -12.66 -4.27
C ILE A 181 -32.76 -11.58 -5.07
N ILE A 182 -32.37 -11.33 -6.32
CA ILE A 182 -33.02 -10.35 -7.20
C ILE A 182 -34.48 -10.74 -7.43
N ASP A 183 -34.75 -12.00 -7.71
CA ASP A 183 -36.11 -12.53 -7.86
C ASP A 183 -36.94 -12.36 -6.56
N SER A 184 -36.30 -12.54 -5.39
CA SER A 184 -36.96 -12.46 -4.08
C SER A 184 -37.37 -11.04 -3.67
N VAL A 185 -36.81 -10.01 -4.31
CA VAL A 185 -37.16 -8.60 -4.09
C VAL A 185 -38.10 -8.05 -5.18
N ASP A 186 -38.69 -8.94 -5.98
CA ASP A 186 -39.63 -8.62 -7.06
C ASP A 186 -39.09 -7.56 -8.06
N TRP A 187 -37.79 -7.64 -8.36
CA TRP A 187 -37.13 -6.75 -9.32
C TRP A 187 -37.56 -7.09 -10.75
N ASP A 188 -38.17 -6.11 -11.44
CA ASP A 188 -38.51 -6.24 -12.84
C ASP A 188 -37.45 -5.62 -13.74
N GLY A 189 -36.44 -6.42 -14.08
CA GLY A 189 -35.30 -6.01 -14.90
C GLY A 189 -34.18 -7.03 -14.94
N THR A 190 -33.17 -6.72 -15.71
CA THR A 190 -31.97 -7.55 -15.83
C THR A 190 -31.06 -7.42 -14.60
N PHE A 191 -30.12 -8.34 -14.47
CA PHE A 191 -29.09 -8.30 -13.43
C PHE A 191 -28.25 -7.00 -13.50
N ASP A 192 -27.90 -6.57 -14.69
CA ASP A 192 -27.07 -5.37 -14.88
C ASP A 192 -27.82 -4.09 -14.53
N GLU A 193 -29.13 -4.04 -14.81
CA GLU A 193 -30.01 -2.96 -14.38
C GLU A 193 -30.16 -2.93 -12.85
N PHE A 194 -30.26 -4.09 -12.20
CA PHE A 194 -30.26 -4.18 -10.73
C PHE A 194 -28.95 -3.66 -10.13
N LEU A 195 -27.82 -4.06 -10.68
CA LEU A 195 -26.52 -3.54 -10.22
C LEU A 195 -26.41 -2.02 -10.44
N ASN A 196 -26.91 -1.51 -11.55
CA ASN A 196 -26.93 -0.08 -11.80
C ASN A 196 -27.83 0.64 -10.79
N PHE A 197 -29.01 0.12 -10.49
CA PHE A 197 -29.89 0.62 -9.45
C PHE A 197 -29.18 0.71 -8.08
N LEU A 198 -28.52 -0.37 -7.63
CA LEU A 198 -27.76 -0.37 -6.39
C LEU A 198 -26.65 0.69 -6.36
N ARG A 199 -26.03 0.96 -7.52
CA ARG A 199 -24.89 1.89 -7.64
C ARG A 199 -25.29 3.35 -7.80
N THR A 200 -26.53 3.63 -8.22
CA THR A 200 -26.93 4.99 -8.61
C THR A 200 -28.11 5.53 -7.83
N ASP A 201 -28.91 4.68 -7.19
CA ASP A 201 -30.09 5.16 -6.46
C ASP A 201 -29.67 5.82 -5.14
N PRO A 202 -30.08 7.08 -4.90
CA PRO A 202 -29.70 7.86 -3.73
C PRO A 202 -30.06 7.21 -2.38
N GLN A 203 -31.07 6.33 -2.33
CA GLN A 203 -31.45 5.65 -1.08
C GLN A 203 -30.29 4.85 -0.46
N PHE A 204 -29.34 4.39 -1.27
CA PHE A 204 -28.19 3.59 -0.84
C PHE A 204 -27.00 4.43 -0.38
N TYR A 205 -27.07 5.75 -0.42
CA TYR A 205 -25.94 6.62 -0.11
C TYR A 205 -26.29 7.59 1.01
N PHE A 206 -25.26 8.13 1.64
CA PHE A 206 -25.39 9.24 2.58
C PHE A 206 -25.24 10.55 1.82
N GLU A 207 -25.93 11.58 2.29
CA GLU A 207 -25.87 12.90 1.68
C GLU A 207 -24.61 13.68 2.14
N THR A 208 -24.16 13.42 3.37
CA THR A 208 -23.03 14.15 3.95
C THR A 208 -21.95 13.23 4.53
N PRO A 209 -20.68 13.70 4.59
CA PRO A 209 -19.60 12.99 5.28
C PRO A 209 -19.91 12.71 6.76
N GLU A 210 -20.62 13.63 7.41
CA GLU A 210 -21.01 13.53 8.82
C GLU A 210 -21.99 12.37 9.05
N GLU A 211 -22.98 12.21 8.19
CA GLU A 211 -23.92 11.07 8.25
C GLU A 211 -23.20 9.74 8.05
N LEU A 212 -22.30 9.67 7.08
CA LEU A 212 -21.48 8.50 6.83
C LEU A 212 -20.62 8.16 8.07
N LEU A 213 -19.97 9.15 8.69
CA LEU A 213 -19.19 8.94 9.93
C LEU A 213 -20.07 8.44 11.08
N GLN A 214 -21.25 9.02 11.27
CA GLN A 214 -22.20 8.59 12.29
C GLN A 214 -22.65 7.14 12.08
N ALA A 215 -22.84 6.72 10.84
CA ALA A 215 -23.17 5.33 10.53
C ALA A 215 -22.05 4.36 10.94
N TYR A 216 -20.79 4.67 10.62
CA TYR A 216 -19.64 3.88 11.07
C TYR A 216 -19.55 3.80 12.60
N LEU A 217 -19.73 4.93 13.31
CA LEU A 217 -19.74 4.97 14.77
C LEU A 217 -20.89 4.13 15.36
N ALA A 218 -22.09 4.23 14.80
CA ALA A 218 -23.25 3.47 15.24
C ALA A 218 -23.09 1.96 15.04
N ILE A 219 -22.56 1.54 13.89
CA ILE A 219 -22.30 0.12 13.60
C ILE A 219 -21.22 -0.42 14.52
N SER A 220 -20.12 0.29 14.72
CA SER A 220 -19.05 -0.15 15.62
C SER A 220 -19.59 -0.38 17.04
N LYS A 221 -20.44 0.52 17.51
CA LYS A 221 -21.06 0.38 18.84
C LYS A 221 -22.06 -0.78 18.93
N LYS A 222 -22.77 -1.10 17.86
CA LYS A 222 -23.64 -2.28 17.78
C LYS A 222 -22.86 -3.60 17.75
N ILE A 223 -21.63 -3.58 17.24
CA ILE A 223 -20.77 -4.76 17.15
C ILE A 223 -20.09 -5.06 18.49
N ASP A 224 -19.73 -4.06 19.29
CA ASP A 224 -19.01 -4.22 20.56
C ASP A 224 -19.53 -5.37 21.45
N PRO A 225 -20.83 -5.46 21.77
CA PRO A 225 -21.32 -6.57 22.60
C PRO A 225 -21.34 -7.92 21.87
N LYS A 226 -21.32 -7.91 20.53
CA LYS A 226 -21.40 -9.13 19.72
C LYS A 226 -20.06 -9.81 19.52
N ILE A 227 -18.94 -9.13 19.74
CA ILE A 227 -17.61 -9.74 19.65
C ILE A 227 -17.26 -10.62 20.88
N VAL A 228 -17.89 -10.36 22.02
CA VAL A 228 -17.63 -11.11 23.28
C VAL A 228 -17.83 -12.63 23.14
N PRO A 229 -18.92 -13.13 22.55
CA PRO A 229 -19.09 -14.57 22.36
C PRO A 229 -18.22 -15.16 21.24
N LEU A 230 -17.68 -14.33 20.34
CA LEU A 230 -16.89 -14.78 19.20
C LEU A 230 -15.39 -14.96 19.53
N PHE A 231 -14.89 -14.22 20.53
CA PHE A 231 -13.47 -14.21 20.87
C PHE A 231 -13.25 -14.59 22.32
N LYS A 232 -12.41 -15.58 22.56
CA LYS A 232 -12.04 -16.05 23.88
C LYS A 232 -11.24 -15.00 24.68
N VAL A 233 -10.45 -14.18 23.98
CA VAL A 233 -9.63 -13.10 24.55
C VAL A 233 -9.89 -11.85 23.74
N LEU A 234 -10.29 -10.79 24.44
CA LEU A 234 -10.48 -9.47 23.84
C LEU A 234 -9.25 -8.58 24.07
N PRO A 235 -8.89 -7.71 23.11
CA PRO A 235 -7.83 -6.74 23.32
C PRO A 235 -8.15 -5.84 24.52
N ARG A 236 -7.14 -5.56 25.36
CA ARG A 236 -7.27 -4.61 26.47
C ARG A 236 -7.44 -3.18 25.99
N MET A 237 -6.80 -2.84 24.87
CA MET A 237 -6.85 -1.50 24.31
C MET A 237 -8.16 -1.29 23.55
N PRO A 238 -8.86 -0.17 23.78
CA PRO A 238 -10.02 0.20 22.99
C PRO A 238 -9.60 0.56 21.57
N TYR A 239 -10.58 0.68 20.69
CA TYR A 239 -10.40 1.26 19.36
C TYR A 239 -11.33 2.46 19.18
N GLY A 240 -10.98 3.31 18.22
CA GLY A 240 -11.81 4.43 17.79
C GLY A 240 -12.00 4.43 16.29
N ILE A 241 -12.90 5.29 15.81
CA ILE A 241 -13.10 5.57 14.39
C ILE A 241 -12.66 7.00 14.12
N LYS A 242 -11.91 7.20 13.04
CA LYS A 242 -11.44 8.51 12.59
C LYS A 242 -11.61 8.65 11.08
N PRO A 243 -11.93 9.85 10.58
CA PRO A 243 -11.84 10.10 9.16
C PRO A 243 -10.38 10.01 8.67
N ILE A 244 -10.20 9.52 7.44
CA ILE A 244 -8.94 9.64 6.73
C ILE A 244 -8.70 11.14 6.46
N PRO A 245 -7.46 11.66 6.62
CA PRO A 245 -7.15 13.05 6.33
C PRO A 245 -7.63 13.49 4.95
N ALA A 246 -8.20 14.69 4.85
CA ALA A 246 -8.86 15.16 3.65
C ALA A 246 -7.92 15.25 2.43
N GLU A 247 -6.64 15.55 2.68
CA GLU A 247 -5.59 15.65 1.66
C GLU A 247 -5.25 14.31 1.01
N SER A 248 -5.38 13.21 1.74
CA SER A 248 -5.08 11.85 1.24
C SER A 248 -6.33 11.04 0.86
N ALA A 249 -7.50 11.46 1.33
CA ALA A 249 -8.75 10.73 1.14
C ALA A 249 -9.13 10.47 -0.33
N PRO A 250 -8.87 11.37 -1.31
CA PRO A 250 -9.18 11.12 -2.72
C PRO A 250 -8.43 9.94 -3.35
N ASP A 251 -7.20 9.69 -2.90
CA ASP A 251 -6.28 8.74 -3.52
C ASP A 251 -6.06 7.47 -2.70
N THR A 252 -6.83 7.29 -1.61
CA THR A 252 -6.64 6.17 -0.71
C THR A 252 -7.84 5.21 -0.68
N THR A 253 -7.69 4.10 0.05
CA THR A 253 -8.70 3.04 0.18
C THR A 253 -9.96 3.50 0.94
N THR A 254 -11.01 2.67 0.93
CA THR A 254 -12.26 2.93 1.67
C THR A 254 -12.05 3.01 3.17
N ALA A 255 -11.18 2.16 3.73
CA ALA A 255 -10.84 2.18 5.14
C ALA A 255 -9.55 1.40 5.41
N TYR A 256 -8.91 1.69 6.55
CA TYR A 256 -7.77 0.91 7.06
C TYR A 256 -7.71 0.99 8.59
N TYR A 257 -7.06 0.01 9.20
CA TYR A 257 -6.87 -0.02 10.65
C TYR A 257 -5.43 0.32 11.02
N MET A 258 -5.28 1.29 11.91
CA MET A 258 -4.00 1.62 12.55
C MET A 258 -3.94 0.97 13.92
N ARG A 259 -2.96 0.12 14.13
CA ARG A 259 -2.75 -0.59 15.40
C ARG A 259 -2.51 0.39 16.56
N PRO A 260 -2.86 0.03 17.80
CA PRO A 260 -2.47 0.81 18.98
C PRO A 260 -0.94 0.86 19.10
N SER A 261 -0.44 1.87 19.83
CA SER A 261 0.98 1.93 20.17
C SER A 261 1.37 0.77 21.09
N ALA A 262 2.62 0.29 20.95
CA ALA A 262 3.11 -0.85 21.72
C ALA A 262 3.19 -0.55 23.24
N ASP A 263 3.40 0.70 23.60
CA ASP A 263 3.44 1.19 24.99
C ASP A 263 2.05 1.43 25.60
N GLY A 264 0.98 1.30 24.79
CA GLY A 264 -0.39 1.51 25.24
C GLY A 264 -0.80 2.97 25.40
N SER A 265 0.00 3.93 24.98
CA SER A 265 -0.31 5.37 25.07
C SER A 265 -1.34 5.84 24.07
N ARG A 266 -1.51 5.11 22.94
CA ARG A 266 -2.45 5.43 21.87
C ARG A 266 -3.32 4.21 21.52
N ALA A 267 -4.64 4.43 21.47
CA ALA A 267 -5.62 3.42 21.03
C ALA A 267 -5.41 3.04 19.54
N GLY A 268 -5.94 1.90 19.13
CA GLY A 268 -6.10 1.58 17.72
C GLY A 268 -7.18 2.44 17.06
N TYR A 269 -7.04 2.72 15.77
CA TYR A 269 -8.04 3.48 15.03
C TYR A 269 -8.41 2.82 13.71
N TYR A 270 -9.70 2.71 13.48
CA TYR A 270 -10.25 2.38 12.17
C TYR A 270 -10.48 3.68 11.42
N TYR A 271 -9.64 3.94 10.43
CA TYR A 271 -9.74 5.11 9.57
C TYR A 271 -10.71 4.85 8.44
N VAL A 272 -11.70 5.74 8.27
CA VAL A 272 -12.75 5.63 7.28
C VAL A 272 -12.70 6.79 6.30
N ASN A 273 -12.87 6.49 5.03
CA ASN A 273 -12.83 7.49 3.97
C ASN A 273 -14.19 8.14 3.81
N LEU A 274 -14.26 9.43 4.12
CA LEU A 274 -15.48 10.22 4.02
C LEU A 274 -15.55 11.06 2.72
N TYR A 275 -14.52 10.96 1.86
CA TYR A 275 -14.49 11.67 0.59
C TYR A 275 -15.53 11.09 -0.36
N LYS A 276 -16.38 11.96 -0.92
CA LYS A 276 -17.48 11.61 -1.82
C LYS A 276 -18.39 10.53 -1.22
N PRO A 277 -19.21 10.87 -0.20
CA PRO A 277 -20.13 9.92 0.43
C PRO A 277 -21.16 9.35 -0.58
N GLU A 278 -21.46 10.08 -1.65
CA GLU A 278 -22.34 9.67 -2.74
C GLU A 278 -21.82 8.51 -3.61
N VAL A 279 -20.56 8.08 -3.40
CA VAL A 279 -20.00 6.88 -4.05
C VAL A 279 -19.69 5.76 -3.05
N ARG A 280 -20.18 5.91 -1.79
CA ARG A 280 -19.93 4.96 -0.68
C ARG A 280 -21.27 4.42 -0.18
N PRO A 281 -21.70 3.27 -0.71
CA PRO A 281 -23.03 2.78 -0.40
C PRO A 281 -23.17 2.32 1.05
N LYS A 282 -24.35 2.51 1.62
CA LYS A 282 -24.72 2.11 3.00
C LYS A 282 -24.53 0.62 3.28
N TYR A 283 -24.60 -0.22 2.24
CA TYR A 283 -24.45 -1.67 2.37
C TYR A 283 -22.98 -2.15 2.41
N GLU A 284 -22.01 -1.24 2.26
CA GLU A 284 -20.59 -1.55 2.41
C GLU A 284 -20.01 -1.14 3.79
N ILE A 285 -20.84 -0.64 4.70
CA ILE A 285 -20.42 -0.21 6.04
C ILE A 285 -20.41 -1.38 7.03
#